data_a39ed2aa357bba62d12270234000a784
#
_entry.id   a39ed2aa357bba62d12270234000a784
#
_cell.length_a   1.000
_cell.length_b   1.000
_cell.length_c   1.000
_cell.angle_alpha   90.00
_cell.angle_beta   90.00
_cell.angle_gamma   90.00
#
_symmetry.space_group_name_H-M   'P 1'
#
loop_
_entity.id
_entity.type
_entity.pdbx_description
1 polymer ?
#
loop_
_entity_poly.entity_id
_entity_poly.type
_entity_poly.pdbx_seq_one_letter_code
_entity_poly.pdbx_strand_id
1 'polypeptide(L)'
;FILIAVSGDGSAYEVTQKQPMKLAAMEGLYEGKEGAGLVAVGLLNPKKEAYNDDVNPYLFKIEIPKLLSLMGYRNINAFVPGIKDVIDGGYTLPDGSTALSFQEKRKRGLLAHKALADFQQAKSEGRDTDAANFETIIKDNYSYFGYGFLEKEEDLIPNVPLTFYMFHFMVMVGGYFILFFAVVWYFHSRKKLENFTA
;
A
#
# COMPACT_ATOMS: atom_id res chain seq x y z
N PHE A 1 -17.56 8.41 -16.06
CA PHE A 1 -17.39 7.10 -15.42
C PHE A 1 -16.09 6.41 -15.85
N ILE A 2 -15.84 6.22 -17.17
CA ILE A 2 -14.62 5.54 -17.69
C ILE A 2 -13.32 6.21 -17.19
N LEU A 3 -13.23 7.54 -17.26
CA LEU A 3 -12.06 8.26 -16.78
C LEU A 3 -11.79 8.05 -15.30
N ILE A 4 -12.83 7.99 -14.47
CA ILE A 4 -12.71 7.73 -13.03
C ILE A 4 -12.22 6.29 -12.79
N ALA A 5 -12.74 5.32 -13.53
CA ALA A 5 -12.32 3.93 -13.42
C ALA A 5 -10.85 3.74 -13.82
N VAL A 6 -10.43 4.34 -14.93
CA VAL A 6 -9.02 4.28 -15.39
C VAL A 6 -8.08 4.98 -14.41
N SER A 7 -8.48 6.16 -13.91
CA SER A 7 -7.70 6.90 -12.91
C SER A 7 -7.61 6.13 -11.58
N GLY A 8 -8.71 5.48 -11.16
CA GLY A 8 -8.72 4.63 -9.96
C GLY A 8 -7.81 3.42 -10.08
N ASP A 9 -7.83 2.74 -11.22
CA ASP A 9 -6.94 1.61 -11.52
C ASP A 9 -5.46 2.04 -11.53
N GLY A 10 -5.15 3.18 -12.15
CA GLY A 10 -3.80 3.74 -12.12
C GLY A 10 -3.33 4.09 -10.71
N SER A 11 -4.21 4.68 -9.88
CA SER A 11 -3.88 4.99 -8.48
C SER A 11 -3.66 3.72 -7.64
N ALA A 12 -4.45 2.68 -7.85
CA ALA A 12 -4.26 1.39 -7.16
C ALA A 12 -2.91 0.76 -7.54
N TYR A 13 -2.54 0.79 -8.82
CA TYR A 13 -1.24 0.32 -9.29
C TYR A 13 -0.08 1.09 -8.64
N GLU A 14 -0.13 2.42 -8.60
CA GLU A 14 0.87 3.26 -7.94
C GLU A 14 1.01 2.96 -6.45
N VAL A 15 -0.10 2.76 -5.74
CA VAL A 15 -0.08 2.37 -4.31
C VAL A 15 0.64 1.04 -4.13
N THR A 16 0.38 0.07 -4.99
CA THR A 16 1.02 -1.25 -4.96
C THR A 16 2.54 -1.13 -5.10
N GLN A 17 3.02 -0.27 -6.00
CA GLN A 17 4.44 -0.12 -6.28
C GLN A 17 5.16 0.74 -5.22
N LYS A 18 4.52 1.81 -4.74
CA LYS A 18 5.17 2.83 -3.90
C LYS A 18 4.85 2.71 -2.41
N GLN A 19 3.75 2.05 -2.07
CA GLN A 19 3.25 1.94 -0.69
C GLN A 19 2.83 0.50 -0.35
N PRO A 20 3.72 -0.50 -0.47
CA PRO A 20 3.36 -1.90 -0.24
C PRO A 20 2.83 -2.18 1.17
N MET A 21 3.32 -1.47 2.19
CA MET A 21 2.80 -1.57 3.56
C MET A 21 1.32 -1.17 3.64
N LYS A 22 0.93 -0.10 2.94
CA LYS A 22 -0.47 0.33 2.90
C LYS A 22 -1.35 -0.71 2.20
N LEU A 23 -0.90 -1.26 1.07
CA LEU A 23 -1.62 -2.33 0.39
C LEU A 23 -1.79 -3.55 1.29
N ALA A 24 -0.72 -4.00 1.94
CA ALA A 24 -0.74 -5.13 2.85
C ALA A 24 -1.74 -4.93 4.00
N ALA A 25 -1.79 -3.72 4.57
CA ALA A 25 -2.76 -3.38 5.61
C ALA A 25 -4.21 -3.30 5.09
N MET A 26 -4.42 -2.77 3.88
CA MET A 26 -5.76 -2.71 3.25
C MET A 26 -6.32 -4.11 2.97
N GLU A 27 -5.46 -5.06 2.64
CA GLU A 27 -5.83 -6.45 2.34
C GLU A 27 -5.69 -7.39 3.55
N GLY A 28 -5.26 -6.87 4.72
CA GLY A 28 -4.99 -7.71 5.89
C GLY A 28 -3.97 -8.81 5.62
N LEU A 29 -3.03 -8.55 4.71
CA LEU A 29 -2.01 -9.49 4.25
C LEU A 29 -0.79 -9.39 5.15
N TYR A 30 -0.70 -10.26 6.15
CA TYR A 30 0.44 -10.28 7.08
C TYR A 30 1.67 -10.95 6.50
N GLU A 31 1.48 -12.02 5.72
CA GLU A 31 2.54 -12.73 5.00
C GLU A 31 2.30 -12.66 3.50
N GLY A 32 3.34 -12.39 2.74
CA GLY A 32 3.27 -12.29 1.28
C GLY A 32 3.02 -13.62 0.61
N LYS A 33 2.48 -13.55 -0.61
CA LYS A 33 2.12 -14.74 -1.37
C LYS A 33 2.27 -14.50 -2.86
N GLU A 34 2.77 -15.51 -3.57
CA GLU A 34 2.65 -15.57 -5.04
C GLU A 34 1.21 -15.88 -5.44
N GLY A 35 0.73 -15.20 -6.47
CA GLY A 35 -0.66 -15.36 -6.90
C GLY A 35 -1.66 -15.03 -5.79
N ALA A 36 -1.44 -13.93 -5.05
CA ALA A 36 -2.29 -13.51 -3.96
C ALA A 36 -3.73 -13.25 -4.41
N GLY A 37 -4.69 -13.78 -3.65
CA GLY A 37 -6.11 -13.51 -3.84
C GLY A 37 -6.49 -12.14 -3.29
N LEU A 38 -7.51 -11.52 -3.88
CA LEU A 38 -8.16 -10.33 -3.36
C LEU A 38 -9.23 -10.75 -2.36
N VAL A 39 -9.19 -10.25 -1.15
CA VAL A 39 -10.21 -10.51 -0.15
C VAL A 39 -11.48 -9.72 -0.51
N ALA A 40 -12.54 -10.43 -0.90
CA ALA A 40 -13.84 -9.80 -1.20
C ALA A 40 -14.63 -9.52 0.08
N VAL A 41 -14.60 -10.45 1.04
CA VAL A 41 -15.22 -10.33 2.36
C VAL A 41 -14.31 -10.99 3.37
N GLY A 42 -14.03 -10.33 4.47
CA GLY A 42 -13.17 -10.87 5.53
C GLY A 42 -13.56 -10.38 6.93
N LEU A 43 -13.39 -11.26 7.91
CA LEU A 43 -13.48 -10.92 9.31
C LEU A 43 -12.12 -11.18 9.95
N LEU A 44 -11.45 -10.08 10.35
CA LEU A 44 -10.14 -10.15 10.99
C LEU A 44 -10.26 -10.77 12.37
N ASN A 45 -9.21 -11.50 12.76
CA ASN A 45 -9.11 -12.12 14.07
C ASN A 45 -8.65 -11.06 15.10
N PRO A 46 -9.46 -10.71 16.10
CA PRO A 46 -9.09 -9.73 17.11
C PRO A 46 -7.93 -10.18 18.03
N LYS A 47 -7.57 -11.47 17.99
CA LYS A 47 -6.41 -12.00 18.73
C LYS A 47 -5.09 -11.82 18.01
N LYS A 48 -5.11 -11.36 16.75
CA LYS A 48 -3.90 -11.00 15.98
C LYS A 48 -3.44 -9.62 16.43
N GLU A 49 -2.58 -9.56 17.44
CA GLU A 49 -2.10 -8.31 18.05
C GLU A 49 -0.79 -7.83 17.41
N ALA A 50 0.11 -8.76 17.07
CA ALA A 50 1.39 -8.43 16.47
C ALA A 50 1.50 -8.95 15.03
N TYR A 51 2.28 -8.25 14.20
CA TYR A 51 2.46 -8.66 12.80
C TYR A 51 3.22 -9.99 12.64
N ASN A 52 4.03 -10.35 13.63
CA ASN A 52 4.90 -11.53 13.66
C ASN A 52 4.42 -12.66 14.58
N ASP A 53 3.21 -12.55 15.18
CA ASP A 53 2.64 -13.66 15.93
C ASP A 53 2.11 -14.76 14.99
N ASP A 54 2.00 -16.01 15.49
CA ASP A 54 1.53 -17.17 14.72
C ASP A 54 -0.02 -17.27 14.65
N VAL A 55 -0.73 -16.22 15.08
CA VAL A 55 -2.19 -16.20 15.07
C VAL A 55 -2.69 -15.98 13.64
N ASN A 56 -3.65 -16.82 13.21
CA ASN A 56 -4.30 -16.63 11.91
C ASN A 56 -4.96 -15.24 11.84
N PRO A 57 -4.62 -14.41 10.86
CA PRO A 57 -5.15 -13.05 10.75
C PRO A 57 -6.66 -12.99 10.49
N TYR A 58 -7.27 -14.07 10.02
CA TYR A 58 -8.69 -14.11 9.70
C TYR A 58 -9.43 -15.18 10.51
N LEU A 59 -10.59 -14.80 11.03
CA LEU A 59 -11.60 -15.78 11.50
C LEU A 59 -12.34 -16.39 10.31
N PHE A 60 -12.59 -15.59 9.28
CA PHE A 60 -13.27 -15.98 8.06
C PHE A 60 -12.86 -15.06 6.93
N LYS A 61 -12.66 -15.62 5.72
CA LYS A 61 -12.47 -14.82 4.49
C LYS A 61 -13.01 -15.53 3.26
N ILE A 62 -13.51 -14.75 2.33
CA ILE A 62 -13.78 -15.14 0.94
C ILE A 62 -12.82 -14.35 0.08
N GLU A 63 -11.97 -15.03 -0.67
CA GLU A 63 -11.01 -14.39 -1.56
C GLU A 63 -11.24 -14.83 -3.01
N ILE A 64 -11.00 -13.90 -3.94
CA ILE A 64 -10.97 -14.19 -5.38
C ILE A 64 -9.51 -14.52 -5.71
N PRO A 65 -9.22 -15.80 -6.07
CA PRO A 65 -7.85 -16.24 -6.26
C PRO A 65 -7.10 -15.42 -7.31
N LYS A 66 -5.83 -15.11 -7.06
CA LYS A 66 -4.89 -14.42 -7.98
C LYS A 66 -5.27 -12.99 -8.38
N LEU A 67 -6.43 -12.49 -7.95
CA LEU A 67 -6.92 -11.19 -8.40
C LEU A 67 -6.08 -10.03 -7.84
N LEU A 68 -5.57 -10.12 -6.60
CA LEU A 68 -4.71 -9.10 -6.03
C LEU A 68 -3.38 -8.97 -6.78
N SER A 69 -2.74 -10.11 -7.11
CA SER A 69 -1.54 -10.13 -7.94
C SER A 69 -1.78 -9.55 -9.34
N LEU A 70 -2.91 -9.90 -9.96
CA LEU A 70 -3.27 -9.37 -11.27
C LEU A 70 -3.49 -7.85 -11.24
N MET A 71 -4.24 -7.34 -10.27
CA MET A 71 -4.57 -5.92 -10.17
C MET A 71 -3.33 -5.08 -9.79
N GLY A 72 -2.56 -5.54 -8.82
CA GLY A 72 -1.41 -4.80 -8.29
C GLY A 72 -0.16 -4.87 -9.16
N TYR A 73 0.09 -6.01 -9.83
CA TYR A 73 1.34 -6.25 -10.56
C TYR A 73 1.15 -6.60 -12.02
N ARG A 74 -0.09 -6.60 -12.54
CA ARG A 74 -0.43 -7.00 -13.93
C ARG A 74 0.06 -8.41 -14.28
N ASN A 75 0.30 -9.23 -13.27
CA ASN A 75 0.76 -10.62 -13.40
C ASN A 75 0.06 -11.48 -12.35
N ILE A 76 -0.65 -12.51 -12.79
CA ILE A 76 -1.44 -13.42 -11.94
C ILE A 76 -0.61 -14.25 -10.95
N ASN A 77 0.68 -14.40 -11.20
CA ASN A 77 1.62 -15.15 -10.37
C ASN A 77 2.61 -14.24 -9.63
N ALA A 78 2.47 -12.91 -9.73
CA ALA A 78 3.35 -11.99 -9.03
C ALA A 78 3.29 -12.21 -7.51
N PHE A 79 4.43 -12.09 -6.86
CA PHE A 79 4.51 -12.06 -5.40
C PHE A 79 3.96 -10.72 -4.89
N VAL A 80 3.02 -10.77 -3.96
CA VAL A 80 2.51 -9.59 -3.26
C VAL A 80 3.05 -9.63 -1.85
N PRO A 81 3.89 -8.66 -1.44
CA PRO A 81 4.47 -8.64 -0.11
C PRO A 81 3.42 -8.35 0.96
N GLY A 82 3.46 -9.10 2.06
CA GLY A 82 2.70 -8.83 3.26
C GLY A 82 3.43 -7.87 4.20
N ILE A 83 2.82 -7.56 5.34
CA ILE A 83 3.38 -6.66 6.36
C ILE A 83 4.77 -7.12 6.79
N LYS A 84 4.91 -8.43 7.09
CA LYS A 84 6.18 -9.03 7.52
C LYS A 84 7.26 -8.89 6.44
N ASP A 85 6.94 -9.20 5.19
CA ASP A 85 7.91 -9.09 4.09
C ASP A 85 8.39 -7.65 3.87
N VAL A 86 7.51 -6.66 4.02
CA VAL A 86 7.87 -5.24 3.87
C VAL A 86 8.83 -4.79 4.98
N ILE A 87 8.71 -5.38 6.19
CA ILE A 87 9.61 -5.13 7.32
C ILE A 87 10.93 -5.87 7.14
N ASP A 88 10.87 -7.18 6.90
CA ASP A 88 12.05 -8.04 6.79
C ASP A 88 12.87 -7.76 5.52
N GLY A 89 12.19 -7.33 4.43
CA GLY A 89 12.81 -7.16 3.12
C GLY A 89 13.10 -8.51 2.43
N GLY A 90 14.05 -8.50 1.49
CA GLY A 90 14.54 -9.72 0.85
C GLY A 90 13.71 -10.25 -0.32
N TYR A 91 12.51 -9.72 -0.56
CA TYR A 91 11.72 -10.08 -1.75
C TYR A 91 12.13 -9.26 -2.99
N THR A 92 11.82 -9.78 -4.17
CA THR A 92 12.16 -9.13 -5.44
C THR A 92 11.13 -8.04 -5.78
N LEU A 93 11.60 -6.83 -6.03
CA LEU A 93 10.81 -5.71 -6.51
C LEU A 93 10.53 -5.84 -8.03
N PRO A 94 9.53 -5.13 -8.58
CA PRO A 94 9.21 -5.18 -10.01
C PRO A 94 10.35 -4.79 -10.96
N ASP A 95 11.30 -3.98 -10.48
CA ASP A 95 12.52 -3.59 -11.22
C ASP A 95 13.65 -4.64 -11.17
N GLY A 96 13.42 -5.78 -10.52
CA GLY A 96 14.37 -6.86 -10.34
C GLY A 96 15.33 -6.66 -9.16
N SER A 97 15.29 -5.54 -8.46
CA SER A 97 16.10 -5.31 -7.25
C SER A 97 15.53 -6.05 -6.04
N THR A 98 16.34 -6.19 -5.00
CA THR A 98 15.90 -6.79 -3.73
C THR A 98 15.41 -5.69 -2.78
N ALA A 99 14.24 -5.90 -2.21
CA ALA A 99 13.67 -4.99 -1.21
C ALA A 99 14.55 -4.94 0.05
N LEU A 100 14.86 -3.73 0.50
CA LEU A 100 15.61 -3.51 1.73
C LEU A 100 14.73 -3.77 2.96
N SER A 101 15.33 -4.26 4.04
CA SER A 101 14.67 -4.36 5.34
C SER A 101 14.34 -2.97 5.91
N PHE A 102 13.42 -2.93 6.88
CA PHE A 102 13.12 -1.70 7.63
C PHE A 102 14.38 -1.09 8.24
N GLN A 103 15.24 -1.92 8.86
CA GLN A 103 16.46 -1.48 9.51
C GLN A 103 17.42 -0.80 8.53
N GLU A 104 17.61 -1.37 7.34
CA GLU A 104 18.46 -0.76 6.32
C GLU A 104 17.85 0.53 5.75
N LYS A 105 16.52 0.55 5.51
CA LYS A 105 15.81 1.78 5.08
C LYS A 105 15.95 2.88 6.12
N ARG A 106 15.78 2.55 7.41
CA ARG A 106 15.96 3.49 8.54
C ARG A 106 17.36 4.02 8.63
N LYS A 107 18.38 3.16 8.51
CA LYS A 107 19.78 3.56 8.49
C LYS A 107 20.08 4.56 7.38
N ARG A 108 19.58 4.33 6.18
CA ARG A 108 19.70 5.27 5.04
C ARG A 108 18.96 6.57 5.29
N GLY A 109 17.77 6.52 5.89
CA GLY A 109 17.03 7.71 6.29
C GLY A 109 17.77 8.58 7.30
N LEU A 110 18.35 7.98 8.34
CA LEU A 110 19.19 8.68 9.32
C LEU A 110 20.45 9.28 8.69
N LEU A 111 21.06 8.57 7.73
CA LEU A 111 22.21 9.09 6.97
C LEU A 111 21.81 10.34 6.17
N ALA A 112 20.64 10.33 5.52
CA ALA A 112 20.11 11.48 4.80
C ALA A 112 19.83 12.67 5.72
N HIS A 113 19.27 12.43 6.92
CA HIS A 113 19.04 13.48 7.92
C HIS A 113 20.33 14.15 8.35
N LYS A 114 21.34 13.32 8.68
CA LYS A 114 22.67 13.83 9.06
C LYS A 114 23.30 14.62 7.91
N ALA A 115 23.30 14.07 6.71
CA ALA A 115 23.84 14.76 5.52
C ALA A 115 23.14 16.08 5.24
N LEU A 116 21.85 16.21 5.52
CA LEU A 116 21.10 17.47 5.37
C LEU A 116 21.58 18.54 6.38
N ALA A 117 21.80 18.14 7.64
CA ALA A 117 22.34 19.05 8.66
C ALA A 117 23.77 19.51 8.29
N ASP A 118 24.63 18.56 7.90
CA ASP A 118 26.02 18.85 7.49
C ASP A 118 26.06 19.72 6.21
N PHE A 119 25.14 19.50 5.26
CA PHE A 119 24.98 20.34 4.06
C PHE A 119 24.64 21.79 4.42
N GLN A 120 23.67 22.01 5.31
CA GLN A 120 23.27 23.34 5.74
C GLN A 120 24.44 24.07 6.44
N GLN A 121 25.18 23.36 7.28
CA GLN A 121 26.36 23.89 7.94
C GLN A 121 27.46 24.25 6.93
N ALA A 122 27.82 23.34 6.02
CA ALA A 122 28.83 23.57 4.99
C ALA A 122 28.49 24.79 4.10
N LYS A 123 27.20 24.95 3.73
CA LYS A 123 26.73 26.12 2.99
C LYS A 123 26.88 27.43 3.78
N SER A 124 26.57 27.43 5.07
CA SER A 124 26.72 28.62 5.93
C SER A 124 28.18 29.03 6.13
N GLU A 125 29.11 28.08 6.05
CA GLU A 125 30.54 28.28 6.20
C GLU A 125 31.28 28.52 4.87
N GLY A 126 30.56 28.49 3.72
CA GLY A 126 31.15 28.68 2.40
C GLY A 126 31.99 27.52 1.87
N ARG A 127 31.79 26.29 2.43
CA ARG A 127 32.51 25.06 2.04
C ARG A 127 31.78 24.36 0.90
N ASP A 128 31.82 24.93 -0.30
CA ASP A 128 31.03 24.46 -1.45
C ASP A 128 31.35 23.02 -1.88
N THR A 129 32.59 22.57 -1.77
CA THR A 129 33.00 21.21 -2.12
C THR A 129 32.37 20.18 -1.16
N ASP A 130 32.38 20.47 0.14
CA ASP A 130 31.75 19.60 1.14
C ASP A 130 30.24 19.57 0.96
N ALA A 131 29.65 20.73 0.70
CA ALA A 131 28.22 20.83 0.43
C ALA A 131 27.80 19.99 -0.79
N ALA A 132 28.57 19.97 -1.88
CA ALA A 132 28.28 19.11 -3.04
C ALA A 132 28.35 17.61 -2.69
N ASN A 133 29.30 17.20 -1.84
CA ASN A 133 29.37 15.82 -1.37
C ASN A 133 28.14 15.43 -0.53
N PHE A 134 27.72 16.29 0.41
CA PHE A 134 26.54 16.03 1.22
C PHE A 134 25.25 16.02 0.38
N GLU A 135 25.15 16.89 -0.62
CA GLU A 135 24.02 16.87 -1.58
C GLU A 135 23.90 15.52 -2.30
N THR A 136 25.02 14.94 -2.71
CA THR A 136 25.04 13.60 -3.32
C THR A 136 24.51 12.55 -2.36
N ILE A 137 24.98 12.54 -1.11
CA ILE A 137 24.51 11.60 -0.08
C ILE A 137 22.99 11.74 0.16
N ILE A 138 22.49 12.98 0.19
CA ILE A 138 21.05 13.25 0.32
C ILE A 138 20.30 12.66 -0.88
N LYS A 139 20.72 12.92 -2.10
CA LYS A 139 20.08 12.42 -3.33
C LYS A 139 20.00 10.89 -3.35
N ASP A 140 21.08 10.21 -3.01
CA ASP A 140 21.19 8.74 -3.02
C ASP A 140 20.30 8.09 -1.97
N ASN A 141 19.97 8.80 -0.89
CA ASN A 141 19.20 8.27 0.23
C ASN A 141 17.84 8.96 0.41
N TYR A 142 17.46 9.87 -0.48
CA TYR A 142 16.23 10.66 -0.37
C TYR A 142 14.96 9.82 -0.28
N SER A 143 14.90 8.73 -1.03
CA SER A 143 13.76 7.80 -1.03
C SER A 143 13.49 7.16 0.34
N TYR A 144 14.50 7.16 1.22
CA TYR A 144 14.40 6.60 2.57
C TYR A 144 14.29 7.67 3.66
N PHE A 145 14.26 8.95 3.30
CA PHE A 145 14.29 10.06 4.24
C PHE A 145 13.21 9.94 5.33
N GLY A 146 11.98 9.57 4.94
CA GLY A 146 10.86 9.38 5.87
C GLY A 146 11.10 8.28 6.92
N TYR A 147 11.86 7.23 6.57
CA TYR A 147 12.17 6.14 7.50
C TYR A 147 13.08 6.56 8.66
N GLY A 148 13.84 7.63 8.50
CA GLY A 148 14.69 8.19 9.55
C GLY A 148 13.93 8.75 10.75
N PHE A 149 12.63 9.03 10.61
CA PHE A 149 11.78 9.50 11.71
C PHE A 149 11.13 8.37 12.51
N LEU A 150 11.17 7.13 11.99
CA LEU A 150 10.56 5.97 12.65
C LEU A 150 11.54 5.37 13.65
N GLU A 151 11.06 5.10 14.86
CA GLU A 151 11.89 4.50 15.91
C GLU A 151 11.82 2.97 15.90
N LYS A 152 10.63 2.43 15.65
CA LYS A 152 10.31 1.00 15.68
C LYS A 152 9.67 0.54 14.39
N GLU A 153 9.70 -0.76 14.16
CA GLU A 153 9.08 -1.42 13.02
C GLU A 153 7.57 -1.24 13.02
N GLU A 154 6.97 -1.26 14.21
CA GLU A 154 5.54 -1.05 14.41
C GLU A 154 5.07 0.34 13.98
N ASP A 155 5.94 1.35 14.03
CA ASP A 155 5.60 2.72 13.60
C ASP A 155 5.35 2.80 12.08
N LEU A 156 5.85 1.82 11.31
CA LEU A 156 5.58 1.71 9.89
C LEU A 156 4.21 1.09 9.59
N ILE A 157 3.67 0.31 10.53
CA ILE A 157 2.44 -0.46 10.34
C ILE A 157 1.23 0.41 10.65
N PRO A 158 0.33 0.70 9.68
CA PRO A 158 -0.90 1.40 9.98
C PRO A 158 -1.83 0.52 10.83
N ASN A 159 -2.85 1.12 11.45
CA ASN A 159 -3.87 0.35 12.15
C ASN A 159 -4.58 -0.59 11.16
N VAL A 160 -4.15 -1.86 11.13
CA VAL A 160 -4.60 -2.85 10.13
C VAL A 160 -6.12 -3.05 10.17
N PRO A 161 -6.78 -3.30 11.32
CA PRO A 161 -8.23 -3.44 11.35
C PRO A 161 -8.97 -2.24 10.78
N LEU A 162 -8.59 -1.03 11.18
CA LEU A 162 -9.22 0.19 10.69
C LEU A 162 -9.02 0.34 9.18
N THR A 163 -7.80 0.15 8.70
CA THR A 163 -7.46 0.29 7.28
C THR A 163 -8.19 -0.73 6.43
N PHE A 164 -8.22 -1.99 6.87
CA PHE A 164 -8.91 -3.10 6.22
C PHE A 164 -10.43 -2.83 6.10
N TYR A 165 -11.10 -2.57 7.21
CA TYR A 165 -12.56 -2.40 7.19
C TYR A 165 -13.00 -1.15 6.46
N MET A 166 -12.28 -0.02 6.60
CA MET A 166 -12.62 1.20 5.88
C MET A 166 -12.43 1.07 4.38
N PHE A 167 -11.36 0.39 3.95
CA PHE A 167 -11.13 0.10 2.53
C PHE A 167 -12.25 -0.78 1.95
N HIS A 168 -12.56 -1.90 2.60
CA HIS A 168 -13.61 -2.82 2.15
C HIS A 168 -15.00 -2.17 2.18
N PHE A 169 -15.29 -1.33 3.18
CA PHE A 169 -16.52 -0.54 3.22
C PHE A 169 -16.62 0.42 2.03
N MET A 170 -15.55 1.13 1.72
CA MET A 170 -15.48 2.01 0.54
C MET A 170 -15.76 1.25 -0.76
N VAL A 171 -15.12 0.09 -0.96
CA VAL A 171 -15.31 -0.75 -2.14
C VAL A 171 -16.75 -1.27 -2.21
N MET A 172 -17.32 -1.70 -1.09
CA MET A 172 -18.71 -2.18 -0.98
C MET A 172 -19.73 -1.10 -1.37
N VAL A 173 -19.55 0.12 -0.84
CA VAL A 173 -20.40 1.28 -1.16
C VAL A 173 -20.25 1.64 -2.65
N GLY A 174 -19.04 1.62 -3.20
CA GLY A 174 -18.80 1.81 -4.62
C GLY A 174 -19.53 0.79 -5.49
N GLY A 175 -19.44 -0.49 -5.15
CA GLY A 175 -20.15 -1.58 -5.79
C GLY A 175 -21.69 -1.42 -5.72
N TYR A 176 -22.20 -1.03 -4.56
CA TYR A 176 -23.62 -0.72 -4.38
C TYR A 176 -24.09 0.39 -5.33
N PHE A 177 -23.34 1.49 -5.44
CA PHE A 177 -23.72 2.57 -6.37
C PHE A 177 -23.69 2.14 -7.83
N ILE A 178 -22.75 1.31 -8.24
CA ILE A 178 -22.69 0.77 -9.59
C ILE A 178 -23.98 -0.04 -9.88
N LEU A 179 -24.36 -0.94 -8.98
CA LEU A 179 -25.58 -1.73 -9.11
C LEU A 179 -26.83 -0.84 -9.09
N PHE A 180 -26.91 0.10 -8.16
CA PHE A 180 -28.02 1.04 -8.05
C PHE A 180 -28.23 1.83 -9.35
N PHE A 181 -27.19 2.44 -9.90
CA PHE A 181 -27.31 3.19 -11.15
C PHE A 181 -27.57 2.30 -12.36
N ALA A 182 -27.08 1.07 -12.39
CA ALA A 182 -27.42 0.11 -13.43
C ALA A 182 -28.92 -0.26 -13.41
N VAL A 183 -29.47 -0.46 -12.22
CA VAL A 183 -30.91 -0.72 -12.02
C VAL A 183 -31.75 0.49 -12.45
N VAL A 184 -31.37 1.70 -11.99
CA VAL A 184 -32.06 2.95 -12.39
C VAL A 184 -32.02 3.12 -13.91
N TRP A 185 -30.86 2.92 -14.53
CA TRP A 185 -30.71 3.00 -15.99
C TRP A 185 -31.57 1.97 -16.72
N TYR A 186 -31.64 0.74 -16.22
CA TYR A 186 -32.50 -0.31 -16.77
C TYR A 186 -34.03 0.10 -16.74
N PHE A 187 -34.50 0.59 -15.59
CA PHE A 187 -35.89 1.02 -15.47
C PHE A 187 -36.18 2.27 -16.29
N HIS A 188 -35.25 3.21 -16.37
CA HIS A 188 -35.37 4.38 -17.23
C HIS A 188 -35.46 3.99 -18.70
N SER A 189 -34.60 3.12 -19.21
CA SER A 189 -34.62 2.67 -20.61
C SER A 189 -35.87 1.90 -20.97
N ARG A 190 -36.52 1.27 -20.00
CA ARG A 190 -37.82 0.58 -20.15
C ARG A 190 -39.03 1.48 -19.93
N LYS A 191 -38.86 2.81 -19.74
CA LYS A 191 -39.93 3.79 -19.44
C LYS A 191 -40.82 3.38 -18.25
N LYS A 192 -40.27 2.64 -17.29
CA LYS A 192 -41.00 2.16 -16.10
C LYS A 192 -40.80 3.04 -14.86
N LEU A 193 -39.91 4.03 -14.91
CA LEU A 193 -39.69 4.95 -13.78
C LEU A 193 -40.89 5.82 -13.45
N GLU A 194 -41.68 6.18 -14.47
CA GLU A 194 -42.90 6.99 -14.31
C GLU A 194 -43.98 6.27 -13.46
N ASN A 195 -43.93 4.94 -13.39
CA ASN A 195 -44.90 4.13 -12.64
C ASN A 195 -44.53 4.02 -11.14
N PHE A 196 -43.36 4.51 -10.69
CA PHE A 196 -42.95 4.51 -9.28
C PHE A 196 -43.31 5.80 -8.54
N THR A 197 -43.86 6.80 -9.23
CA THR A 197 -44.28 8.10 -8.66
C THR A 197 -45.78 8.21 -8.42
N ALA A 198 -46.54 7.09 -8.55
CA ALA A 198 -47.96 7.03 -8.28
C ALA A 198 -48.31 6.36 -6.96
#